data_dee3c64617f22257c8b87bf2ff958bdf
#
_entry.id   dee3c64617f22257c8b87bf2ff958bdf
#
_cell.length_a   1.000
_cell.length_b   1.000
_cell.length_c   1.000
_cell.angle_alpha   90.00
_cell.angle_beta   90.00
_cell.angle_gamma   90.00
#
_symmetry.space_group_name_H-M   'P 1'
#
loop_
_entity.id
_entity.type
_entity.pdbx_description
1 polymer ?
#
loop_
_entity_poly.entity_id
_entity_poly.type
_entity_poly.pdbx_seq_one_letter_code
_entity_poly.pdbx_strand_id
1 'polypeptide(L)'
;MTQRKIIHIDMDAFYASVEQRDHPEYRGRPIAVGHDGPRGVVATASYEARPYGVRSAISSALAKRLCPNLIFVPARFDVYKEVSRQIRAVFRDYTELVEPLSLDEAFLDVTHLRSATLAAREIKARILAETGLTASAGICLLYT
;
A
#
# COMPACT_ATOMS: atom_id res chain seq x y z
N MET A 1 13.49 4.15 -32.03
CA MET A 1 12.46 3.80 -31.04
C MET A 1 12.99 4.00 -29.64
N THR A 2 12.23 4.69 -28.83
CA THR A 2 12.60 4.91 -27.43
C THR A 2 11.85 3.90 -26.58
N GLN A 3 12.57 3.19 -25.72
CA GLN A 3 11.94 2.33 -24.73
C GLN A 3 11.54 3.17 -23.52
N ARG A 4 10.25 3.21 -23.23
CA ARG A 4 9.75 3.83 -21.99
C ARG A 4 9.72 2.78 -20.88
N LYS A 5 10.19 3.18 -19.72
CA LYS A 5 10.27 2.32 -18.54
C LYS A 5 9.37 2.90 -17.47
N ILE A 6 8.29 2.18 -17.16
CA ILE A 6 7.31 2.61 -16.18
C ILE A 6 7.31 1.63 -15.02
N ILE A 7 7.40 2.14 -13.80
CA ILE A 7 7.25 1.33 -12.59
C ILE A 7 5.91 1.69 -11.94
N HIS A 8 5.12 0.67 -11.63
CA HIS A 8 3.94 0.82 -10.77
C HIS A 8 4.31 0.37 -9.37
N ILE A 9 4.22 1.27 -8.40
CA ILE A 9 4.46 0.98 -6.99
C ILE A 9 3.11 0.97 -6.27
N ASP A 10 2.90 -0.05 -5.45
CA ASP A 10 1.68 -0.23 -4.66
C ASP A 10 2.08 -0.74 -3.28
N MET A 11 1.67 -0.04 -2.24
CA MET A 11 1.96 -0.45 -0.87
C MET A 11 1.12 -1.68 -0.50
N ASP A 12 1.72 -2.62 0.20
CA ASP A 12 1.06 -3.87 0.57
C ASP A 12 0.12 -3.65 1.75
N ALA A 13 -1.20 -3.88 1.54
CA ALA A 13 -2.26 -3.73 2.56
C ALA A 13 -2.08 -2.44 3.37
N PHE A 14 -1.98 -1.30 2.71
CA PHE A 14 -1.39 -0.07 3.25
C PHE A 14 -1.90 0.33 4.63
N TYR A 15 -3.18 0.64 4.75
CA TYR A 15 -3.71 1.16 6.02
C TYR A 15 -3.58 0.13 7.14
N ALA A 16 -3.89 -1.14 6.85
CA ALA A 16 -3.76 -2.21 7.83
C ALA A 16 -2.31 -2.41 8.25
N SER A 17 -1.37 -2.32 7.32
CA SER A 17 0.07 -2.45 7.62
C SER A 17 0.57 -1.30 8.49
N VAL A 18 0.10 -0.07 8.26
CA VAL A 18 0.42 1.06 9.13
C VAL A 18 -0.06 0.81 10.55
N GLU A 19 -1.28 0.29 10.70
CA GLU A 19 -1.83 0.00 12.02
C GLU A 19 -1.06 -1.12 12.72
N GLN A 20 -0.69 -2.17 12.01
CA GLN A 20 0.12 -3.26 12.58
C GLN A 20 1.55 -2.80 12.92
N ARG A 21 2.10 -1.86 12.16
CA ARG A 21 3.39 -1.26 12.47
C ARG A 21 3.35 -0.46 13.78
N ASP A 22 2.33 0.39 13.91
CA ASP A 22 2.21 1.33 15.03
C ASP A 22 1.64 0.68 16.29
N HIS A 23 0.92 -0.43 16.16
CA HIS A 23 0.28 -1.14 17.26
C HIS A 23 0.67 -2.62 17.21
N PRO A 24 1.76 -3.00 17.90
CA PRO A 24 2.27 -4.39 17.88
C PRO A 24 1.25 -5.45 18.27
N GLU A 25 0.24 -5.09 19.07
CA GLU A 25 -0.83 -6.00 19.45
C GLU A 25 -1.70 -6.47 18.28
N TYR A 26 -1.66 -5.77 17.14
CA TYR A 26 -2.39 -6.18 15.95
C TYR A 26 -1.57 -7.07 15.01
N ARG A 27 -0.28 -7.21 15.25
CA ARG A 27 0.58 -8.04 14.40
C ARG A 27 0.20 -9.51 14.48
N GLY A 28 0.10 -10.15 13.32
CA GLY A 28 -0.29 -11.55 13.23
C GLY A 28 -1.78 -11.80 13.44
N ARG A 29 -2.58 -10.75 13.60
CA ARG A 29 -4.02 -10.86 13.83
C ARG A 29 -4.82 -10.35 12.64
N PRO A 30 -6.01 -10.90 12.39
CA PRO A 30 -6.88 -10.36 11.35
C PRO A 30 -7.45 -9.03 11.81
N ILE A 31 -7.11 -7.96 11.09
CA ILE A 31 -7.67 -6.63 11.33
C ILE A 31 -8.24 -6.06 10.03
N ALA A 32 -9.19 -5.16 10.19
CA ALA A 32 -9.75 -4.37 9.10
C ALA A 32 -9.77 -2.91 9.53
N VAL A 33 -9.25 -2.04 8.67
CA VAL A 33 -9.38 -0.61 8.88
C VAL A 33 -10.71 -0.17 8.32
N GLY A 34 -11.55 0.43 9.16
CA GLY A 34 -12.88 0.86 8.76
C GLY A 34 -13.79 1.00 9.97
N HIS A 35 -15.03 1.40 9.70
CA HIS A 35 -16.01 1.60 10.74
C HIS A 35 -16.82 0.33 11.00
N ASP A 36 -16.87 -0.09 12.27
CA ASP A 36 -17.67 -1.23 12.70
C ASP A 36 -19.09 -0.76 13.04
N GLY A 37 -19.94 -0.67 12.05
CA GLY A 37 -21.31 -0.25 12.21
C GLY A 37 -22.20 -0.71 11.06
N PRO A 38 -23.54 -0.49 11.14
CA PRO A 38 -24.47 -0.98 10.13
C PRO A 38 -24.18 -0.50 8.71
N ARG A 39 -23.55 0.68 8.58
CA ARG A 39 -23.16 1.26 7.29
C ARG A 39 -21.66 1.24 7.07
N GLY A 40 -20.92 0.56 7.92
CA GLY A 40 -19.48 0.50 7.81
C GLY A 40 -19.01 -0.31 6.61
N VAL A 41 -17.85 0.05 6.08
CA VAL A 41 -17.20 -0.61 4.97
C VAL A 41 -15.74 -0.83 5.33
N VAL A 42 -15.16 -1.94 4.87
CA VAL A 42 -13.74 -2.22 5.03
C VAL A 42 -12.95 -1.36 4.03
N ALA A 43 -12.06 -0.52 4.55
CA ALA A 43 -11.15 0.23 3.71
C ALA A 43 -9.96 -0.63 3.27
N THR A 44 -9.34 -1.35 4.23
CA THR A 44 -8.24 -2.26 3.97
C THR A 44 -8.28 -3.40 4.97
N ALA A 45 -8.01 -4.61 4.49
CA ALA A 45 -7.90 -5.80 5.35
C ALA A 45 -6.44 -6.23 5.45
N SER A 46 -6.01 -6.65 6.64
CA SER A 46 -4.69 -7.25 6.81
C SER A 46 -4.60 -8.57 6.07
N TYR A 47 -3.38 -9.01 5.79
CA TYR A 47 -3.17 -10.31 5.14
C TYR A 47 -3.76 -11.46 5.95
N GLU A 48 -3.71 -11.37 7.27
CA GLU A 48 -4.28 -12.39 8.16
C GLU A 48 -5.80 -12.52 8.01
N ALA A 49 -6.48 -11.45 7.60
CA ALA A 49 -7.93 -11.46 7.39
C ALA A 49 -8.34 -11.96 6.00
N ARG A 50 -7.47 -11.84 5.01
CA ARG A 50 -7.79 -12.15 3.61
C ARG A 50 -8.17 -13.60 3.35
N PRO A 51 -7.55 -14.61 3.99
CA PRO A 51 -7.96 -16.00 3.81
C PRO A 51 -9.41 -16.28 4.18
N TYR A 52 -10.00 -15.45 5.05
CA TYR A 52 -11.42 -15.54 5.43
C TYR A 52 -12.36 -14.88 4.42
N GLY A 53 -11.81 -14.25 3.39
CA GLY A 53 -12.59 -13.52 2.39
C GLY A 53 -12.79 -12.05 2.72
N VAL A 54 -12.17 -11.55 3.78
CA VAL A 54 -12.24 -10.12 4.14
C VAL A 54 -11.32 -9.32 3.22
N ARG A 55 -11.90 -8.32 2.56
CA ARG A 55 -11.18 -7.49 1.59
C ARG A 55 -11.76 -6.08 1.57
N SER A 56 -11.08 -5.18 0.89
CA SER A 56 -11.55 -3.81 0.69
C SER A 56 -12.93 -3.77 0.03
N ALA A 57 -13.73 -2.81 0.42
CA ALA A 57 -15.04 -2.49 -0.12
C ALA A 57 -16.18 -3.41 0.32
N ILE A 58 -15.95 -4.50 1.03
CA ILE A 58 -17.07 -5.28 1.58
C ILE A 58 -17.65 -4.58 2.82
N SER A 59 -18.91 -4.88 3.13
CA SER A 59 -19.53 -4.32 4.33
C SER A 59 -18.89 -4.85 5.60
N SER A 60 -18.86 -4.04 6.65
CA SER A 60 -18.35 -4.46 7.95
C SER A 60 -19.16 -5.62 8.52
N ALA A 61 -20.48 -5.64 8.30
CA ALA A 61 -21.33 -6.73 8.74
C ALA A 61 -20.94 -8.06 8.11
N LEU A 62 -20.67 -8.07 6.79
CA LEU A 62 -20.23 -9.27 6.09
C LEU A 62 -18.84 -9.69 6.58
N ALA A 63 -17.92 -8.73 6.74
CA ALA A 63 -16.58 -9.02 7.23
C ALA A 63 -16.59 -9.71 8.58
N LYS A 64 -17.45 -9.28 9.50
CA LYS A 64 -17.60 -9.90 10.81
C LYS A 64 -18.13 -11.32 10.72
N ARG A 65 -19.03 -11.58 9.79
CA ARG A 65 -19.55 -12.95 9.58
C ARG A 65 -18.48 -13.88 9.01
N LEU A 66 -17.68 -13.37 8.07
CA LEU A 66 -16.60 -14.14 7.45
C LEU A 66 -15.44 -14.42 8.41
N CYS A 67 -15.14 -13.48 9.28
CA CYS A 67 -14.05 -13.58 10.27
C CYS A 67 -14.53 -13.09 11.63
N PRO A 68 -15.08 -14.00 12.47
CA PRO A 68 -15.61 -13.60 13.78
C PRO A 68 -14.60 -12.94 14.71
N ASN A 69 -13.32 -13.24 14.56
CA ASN A 69 -12.23 -12.68 15.36
C ASN A 69 -11.66 -11.38 14.80
N LEU A 70 -12.28 -10.83 13.76
CA LEU A 70 -11.79 -9.63 13.09
C LEU A 70 -11.82 -8.43 14.03
N ILE A 71 -10.71 -7.70 14.08
CA ILE A 71 -10.60 -6.47 14.86
C ILE A 71 -10.78 -5.28 13.91
N PHE A 72 -11.77 -4.44 14.17
CA PHE A 72 -11.97 -3.21 13.43
C PHE A 72 -11.14 -2.09 14.04
N VAL A 73 -10.36 -1.41 13.20
CA VAL A 73 -9.47 -0.32 13.61
C VAL A 73 -9.92 0.96 12.93
N PRO A 74 -10.14 2.04 13.67
CA PRO A 74 -10.50 3.32 13.06
C PRO A 74 -9.39 3.81 12.13
N ALA A 75 -9.78 4.43 11.01
CA ALA A 75 -8.82 4.97 10.06
C ALA A 75 -8.16 6.23 10.63
N ARG A 76 -6.84 6.34 10.41
CA ARG A 76 -6.06 7.51 10.81
C ARG A 76 -5.47 8.15 9.55
N PHE A 77 -6.30 8.85 8.78
CA PHE A 77 -5.89 9.39 7.49
C PHE A 77 -4.75 10.39 7.56
N ASP A 78 -4.63 11.13 8.66
CA ASP A 78 -3.50 12.02 8.89
C ASP A 78 -2.16 11.26 8.89
N VAL A 79 -2.11 10.09 9.53
CA VAL A 79 -0.93 9.23 9.55
C VAL A 79 -0.68 8.63 8.15
N TYR A 80 -1.72 8.16 7.48
CA TYR A 80 -1.59 7.56 6.15
C TYR A 80 -1.08 8.58 5.13
N LYS A 81 -1.55 9.83 5.21
CA LYS A 81 -1.06 10.93 4.36
C LYS A 81 0.39 11.25 4.62
N GLU A 82 0.82 11.20 5.87
CA GLU A 82 2.22 11.45 6.24
C GLU A 82 3.13 10.34 5.68
N VAL A 83 2.73 9.08 5.82
CA VAL A 83 3.48 7.96 5.23
C VAL A 83 3.50 8.09 3.71
N SER A 84 2.37 8.44 3.09
CA SER A 84 2.30 8.67 1.65
C SER A 84 3.30 9.75 1.21
N ARG A 85 3.42 10.82 1.97
CA ARG A 85 4.39 11.88 1.70
C ARG A 85 5.82 11.36 1.75
N GLN A 86 6.13 10.50 2.72
CA GLN A 86 7.45 9.90 2.86
C GLN A 86 7.80 9.02 1.64
N ILE A 87 6.88 8.17 1.20
CA ILE A 87 7.14 7.31 0.05
C ILE A 87 7.25 8.12 -1.25
N ARG A 88 6.49 9.19 -1.41
CA ARG A 88 6.60 10.07 -2.57
C ARG A 88 7.94 10.80 -2.62
N ALA A 89 8.48 11.16 -1.47
CA ALA A 89 9.82 11.75 -1.39
C ALA A 89 10.87 10.76 -1.87
N VAL A 90 10.73 9.47 -1.56
CA VAL A 90 11.61 8.42 -2.11
C VAL A 90 11.50 8.38 -3.63
N PHE A 91 10.28 8.38 -4.18
CA PHE A 91 10.07 8.34 -5.63
C PHE A 91 10.78 9.49 -6.34
N ARG A 92 10.70 10.70 -5.77
CA ARG A 92 11.28 11.90 -6.37
C ARG A 92 12.80 11.91 -6.39
N ASP A 93 13.46 11.10 -5.60
CA ASP A 93 14.90 10.92 -5.68
C ASP A 93 15.31 10.13 -6.92
N TYR A 94 14.37 9.44 -7.56
CA TYR A 94 14.62 8.62 -8.76
C TYR A 94 14.07 9.28 -10.04
N THR A 95 12.97 10.00 -9.92
CA THR A 95 12.34 10.65 -11.07
C THR A 95 11.41 11.78 -10.63
N GLU A 96 11.32 12.82 -11.46
CA GLU A 96 10.31 13.87 -11.28
C GLU A 96 8.96 13.49 -11.89
N LEU A 97 8.95 12.47 -12.75
CA LEU A 97 7.76 12.04 -13.47
C LEU A 97 7.01 10.99 -12.63
N VAL A 98 6.34 11.47 -11.61
CA VAL A 98 5.55 10.65 -10.68
C VAL A 98 4.09 10.98 -10.88
N GLU A 99 3.27 9.97 -11.16
CA GLU A 99 1.82 10.11 -11.23
C GLU A 99 1.17 9.36 -10.08
N PRO A 100 0.79 10.06 -9.02
CA PRO A 100 0.08 9.44 -7.90
C PRO A 100 -1.32 9.02 -8.32
N LEU A 101 -1.71 7.79 -7.99
CA LEU A 101 -3.05 7.26 -8.25
C LEU A 101 -3.90 7.30 -6.98
N SER A 102 -3.26 7.12 -5.83
CA SER A 102 -3.87 7.14 -4.51
C SER A 102 -2.78 7.42 -3.47
N LEU A 103 -3.11 7.33 -2.18
CA LEU A 103 -2.12 7.52 -1.12
C LEU A 103 -1.01 6.46 -1.16
N ASP A 104 -1.31 5.27 -1.65
CA ASP A 104 -0.43 4.11 -1.59
C ASP A 104 0.06 3.61 -2.94
N GLU A 105 -0.30 4.25 -4.06
CA GLU A 105 0.16 3.81 -5.38
C GLU A 105 0.51 4.98 -6.29
N ALA A 106 1.46 4.71 -7.16
CA ALA A 106 1.89 5.68 -8.16
C ALA A 106 2.53 4.97 -9.36
N PHE A 107 2.45 5.64 -10.51
CA PHE A 107 3.30 5.30 -11.66
C PHE A 107 4.53 6.21 -11.65
N LEU A 108 5.69 5.63 -11.94
CA LEU A 108 6.96 6.32 -12.07
C LEU A 108 7.52 6.11 -13.47
N ASP A 109 7.78 7.18 -14.18
CA ASP A 109 8.49 7.08 -15.47
C ASP A 109 9.98 7.20 -15.18
N VAL A 110 10.70 6.10 -15.33
CA VAL A 110 12.14 6.01 -15.10
C VAL A 110 12.90 5.72 -16.40
N THR A 111 12.36 6.16 -17.52
CA THR A 111 12.95 5.97 -18.86
C THR A 111 14.40 6.43 -18.91
N HIS A 112 14.74 7.50 -18.19
CA HIS A 112 16.10 8.07 -18.15
C HIS A 112 17.09 7.20 -17.36
N LEU A 113 16.62 6.27 -16.55
CA LEU A 113 17.47 5.41 -15.74
C LEU A 113 17.90 4.18 -16.55
N ARG A 114 19.08 3.67 -16.24
CA ARG A 114 19.66 2.53 -16.94
C ARG A 114 18.84 1.25 -16.73
N SER A 115 18.35 1.02 -15.51
CA SER A 115 17.61 -0.20 -15.16
C SER A 115 16.40 0.13 -14.30
N ALA A 116 15.20 -0.13 -14.83
CA ALA A 116 13.97 -0.01 -14.06
C ALA A 116 13.90 -1.06 -12.93
N THR A 117 14.40 -2.26 -13.19
CA THR A 117 14.43 -3.33 -12.18
C THR A 117 15.29 -2.94 -10.99
N LEU A 118 16.47 -2.40 -11.24
CA LEU A 118 17.35 -1.96 -10.16
C LEU A 118 16.72 -0.80 -9.38
N ALA A 119 16.15 0.17 -10.08
CA ALA A 119 15.46 1.30 -9.44
C ALA A 119 14.30 0.81 -8.56
N ALA A 120 13.49 -0.12 -9.05
CA ALA A 120 12.37 -0.67 -8.30
C ALA A 120 12.85 -1.37 -7.02
N ARG A 121 13.93 -2.14 -7.10
CA ARG A 121 14.51 -2.81 -5.94
C ARG A 121 15.02 -1.83 -4.89
N GLU A 122 15.70 -0.78 -5.33
CA GLU A 122 16.22 0.25 -4.43
C GLU A 122 15.08 1.03 -3.78
N ILE A 123 14.04 1.39 -4.54
CA ILE A 123 12.87 2.09 -4.03
C ILE A 123 12.19 1.24 -2.95
N LYS A 124 11.96 -0.03 -3.21
CA LYS A 124 11.34 -0.95 -2.23
C LYS A 124 12.18 -1.06 -0.95
N ALA A 125 13.48 -1.18 -1.09
CA ALA A 125 14.39 -1.27 0.05
C ALA A 125 14.38 0.01 0.88
N ARG A 126 14.36 1.17 0.24
CA ARG A 126 14.29 2.47 0.91
C ARG A 126 12.95 2.67 1.62
N ILE A 127 11.85 2.30 0.97
CA ILE A 127 10.53 2.39 1.60
C ILE A 127 10.52 1.56 2.90
N LEU A 128 11.01 0.33 2.84
CA LEU A 128 11.08 -0.53 4.02
C LEU A 128 11.97 0.09 5.12
N ALA A 129 13.13 0.60 4.74
CA ALA A 129 14.07 1.20 5.71
C ALA A 129 13.51 2.47 6.36
N GLU A 130 12.81 3.31 5.58
CA GLU A 130 12.34 4.62 6.05
C GLU A 130 10.96 4.57 6.70
N THR A 131 10.10 3.63 6.33
CA THR A 131 8.72 3.55 6.83
C THR A 131 8.40 2.29 7.63
N GLY A 132 9.21 1.25 7.51
CA GLY A 132 8.92 -0.07 8.10
C GLY A 132 7.82 -0.83 7.36
N LEU A 133 7.41 -0.38 6.19
CA LEU A 133 6.33 -0.97 5.40
C LEU A 133 6.88 -1.55 4.10
N THR A 134 6.18 -2.54 3.55
CA THR A 134 6.56 -3.17 2.30
C THR A 134 5.73 -2.67 1.12
N ALA A 135 6.32 -2.72 -0.06
CA ALA A 135 5.67 -2.34 -1.30
C ALA A 135 5.90 -3.40 -2.37
N SER A 136 4.99 -3.46 -3.31
CA SER A 136 5.10 -4.28 -4.52
C SER A 136 5.37 -3.37 -5.71
N ALA A 137 6.12 -3.87 -6.68
CA ALA A 137 6.47 -3.11 -7.88
C ALA A 137 6.22 -3.94 -9.13
N GLY A 138 5.53 -3.35 -10.08
CA GLY A 138 5.38 -3.90 -11.42
C GLY A 138 6.14 -3.05 -12.42
N ILE A 139 6.80 -3.66 -13.39
CA ILE A 139 7.58 -2.96 -14.38
C ILE A 139 6.98 -3.19 -15.75
N CYS A 140 6.72 -2.10 -16.48
CA CYS A 140 6.24 -2.15 -17.86
C CYS A 140 7.25 -1.45 -18.77
N LEU A 141 7.65 -2.14 -19.82
CA LEU A 141 8.52 -1.60 -20.84
C LEU A 141 7.70 -1.36 -22.11
N LEU A 142 7.61 -0.10 -22.50
CA LEU A 142 6.85 0.33 -23.66
C LEU A 142 7.80 0.83 -24.75
N TYR A 143 7.52 0.44 -26.00
CA TYR A 143 8.26 0.91 -27.16
C TYR A 143 7.42 1.93 -27.94
N THR A 144 7.98 3.09 -28.14
CA THR A 144 7.28 4.19 -28.83
C THR A 144 8.06 4.63 -30.07
#